data_6ed36f168843427f07e3f3e2361b7ed2
#
_entry.id   6ed36f168843427f07e3f3e2361b7ed2
#
_cell.length_a   1.000
_cell.length_b   1.000
_cell.length_c   1.000
_cell.angle_alpha   90.00
_cell.angle_beta   90.00
_cell.angle_gamma   90.00
#
_symmetry.space_group_name_H-M   'P 1'
#
loop_
_entity.id
_entity.type
_entity.pdbx_description
1 polymer ?
#
loop_
_entity_poly.entity_id
_entity_poly.type
_entity_poly.pdbx_seq_one_letter_code
_entity_poly.pdbx_strand_id
1 'polypeptide(L)'
;YKQKYIPYGEKKPYVILEDSNQIEYRIYDDMENVFIKDFLPTDDLAFDMNMHILSFEPGGCHPFVETHVQEHGMYILTGEGMYLLDDTWMGIKKDDFVWFGAYCPQCAYGVGREPFAYIYSKDCNRDVTI
;
A
#
# COMPACT_ATOMS: atom_id res chain seq x y z
N TYR A 1 1.56 -12.32 -23.57
CA TYR A 1 2.99 -11.99 -23.55
C TYR A 1 3.70 -13.03 -22.67
N LYS A 2 4.35 -14.01 -23.26
CA LYS A 2 5.27 -14.86 -22.50
C LYS A 2 6.60 -14.13 -22.43
N GLN A 3 6.77 -13.34 -21.41
CA GLN A 3 8.07 -12.81 -21.09
C GLN A 3 8.97 -13.99 -20.69
N LYS A 4 10.03 -14.22 -21.43
CA LYS A 4 11.04 -15.19 -21.01
C LYS A 4 11.74 -14.60 -19.79
N TYR A 5 11.39 -15.11 -18.64
CA TYR A 5 12.18 -14.85 -17.44
C TYR A 5 13.55 -15.51 -17.62
N ILE A 6 14.58 -14.72 -17.67
CA ILE A 6 15.97 -15.19 -17.62
C ILE A 6 16.42 -15.01 -16.18
N PRO A 7 16.48 -16.09 -15.38
CA PRO A 7 16.95 -15.95 -14.00
C PRO A 7 18.41 -15.52 -13.98
N TYR A 8 18.71 -14.52 -13.19
CA TYR A 8 20.08 -14.18 -12.84
C TYR A 8 20.61 -15.24 -11.87
N GLY A 9 21.46 -16.15 -12.36
CA GLY A 9 22.06 -17.20 -11.55
C GLY A 9 21.10 -18.34 -11.16
N GLU A 10 21.49 -19.16 -10.22
CA GLU A 10 20.70 -20.30 -9.70
C GLU A 10 19.59 -19.83 -8.76
N LYS A 11 18.69 -18.96 -9.21
CA LYS A 11 17.54 -18.54 -8.39
C LYS A 11 16.51 -19.66 -8.35
N LYS A 12 16.34 -20.23 -7.16
CA LYS A 12 15.23 -21.13 -6.85
C LYS A 12 13.92 -20.34 -6.80
N PRO A 13 12.77 -20.98 -7.01
CA PRO A 13 11.47 -20.37 -6.74
C PRO A 13 11.47 -19.73 -5.34
N TYR A 14 11.11 -18.47 -5.27
CA TYR A 14 11.16 -17.71 -4.04
C TYR A 14 9.79 -17.75 -3.37
N VAL A 15 9.75 -18.18 -2.12
CA VAL A 15 8.54 -18.22 -1.31
C VAL A 15 8.81 -17.47 -0.02
N ILE A 16 7.92 -16.54 0.31
CA ILE A 16 7.91 -15.83 1.60
C ILE A 16 6.71 -16.32 2.38
N LEU A 17 6.94 -16.79 3.59
CA LEU A 17 5.90 -17.14 4.56
C LEU A 17 6.32 -16.55 5.90
N GLU A 18 5.59 -15.57 6.35
CA GLU A 18 5.87 -14.87 7.61
C GLU A 18 4.58 -14.63 8.41
N ASP A 19 4.72 -14.61 9.73
CA ASP A 19 3.67 -14.11 10.61
C ASP A 19 3.71 -12.58 10.62
N SER A 20 2.64 -11.94 10.18
CA SER A 20 2.53 -10.48 10.13
C SER A 20 2.75 -9.79 11.48
N ASN A 21 2.55 -10.52 12.60
CA ASN A 21 2.81 -9.99 13.94
C ASN A 21 4.31 -9.91 14.25
N GLN A 22 5.15 -10.61 13.50
CA GLN A 22 6.61 -10.56 13.64
C GLN A 22 7.27 -9.48 12.79
N ILE A 23 6.51 -8.85 11.89
CA ILE A 23 6.99 -7.77 11.05
C ILE A 23 6.74 -6.45 11.79
N GLU A 24 7.82 -5.71 12.02
CA GLU A 24 7.75 -4.41 12.69
C GLU A 24 7.17 -3.33 11.78
N TYR A 25 6.39 -2.43 12.37
CA TYR A 25 5.99 -1.20 11.71
C TYR A 25 7.18 -0.24 11.66
N ARG A 26 7.35 0.44 10.55
CA ARG A 26 8.22 1.61 10.42
C ARG A 26 7.39 2.86 10.16
N ILE A 27 7.95 4.02 10.50
CA ILE A 27 7.36 5.30 10.12
C ILE A 27 7.31 5.37 8.60
N TYR A 28 6.19 5.80 8.07
CA TYR A 28 6.08 6.06 6.65
C TYR A 28 6.44 7.52 6.38
N ASP A 29 7.56 7.70 5.68
CA ASP A 29 8.04 9.04 5.33
C ASP A 29 7.01 9.80 4.50
N ASP A 30 7.00 11.12 4.60
CA ASP A 30 6.06 12.03 3.92
C ASP A 30 4.60 11.95 4.41
N MET A 31 4.28 11.11 5.39
CA MET A 31 2.97 11.04 6.02
C MET A 31 3.03 11.42 7.50
N GLU A 32 1.92 11.89 8.05
CA GLU A 32 1.83 12.30 9.45
C GLU A 32 1.11 11.22 10.28
N ASN A 33 1.82 10.69 11.28
CA ASN A 33 1.33 9.62 12.17
C ASN A 33 0.78 8.40 11.40
N VAL A 34 1.53 7.98 10.39
CA VAL A 34 1.25 6.82 9.56
C VAL A 34 2.44 5.87 9.61
N PHE A 35 2.14 4.58 9.72
CA PHE A 35 3.11 3.50 9.83
C PHE A 35 2.86 2.46 8.75
N ILE A 36 3.93 1.80 8.32
CA ILE A 36 3.87 0.79 7.25
C ILE A 36 4.58 -0.50 7.66
N LYS A 37 4.00 -1.64 7.30
CA LYS A 37 4.64 -2.96 7.28
C LYS A 37 4.85 -3.40 5.85
N ASP A 38 6.08 -3.72 5.51
CA ASP A 38 6.42 -4.27 4.19
C ASP A 38 6.48 -5.80 4.28
N PHE A 39 5.71 -6.49 3.45
CA PHE A 39 5.71 -7.96 3.38
C PHE A 39 6.70 -8.49 2.33
N LEU A 40 7.04 -7.68 1.35
CA LEU A 40 7.96 -8.02 0.27
C LEU A 40 9.10 -7.02 0.25
N PRO A 41 10.32 -7.44 -0.17
CA PRO A 41 11.43 -6.52 -0.37
C PRO A 41 11.05 -5.38 -1.32
N THR A 42 11.27 -4.15 -0.90
CA THR A 42 10.88 -2.94 -1.66
C THR A 42 11.93 -2.52 -2.70
N ASP A 43 13.14 -3.03 -2.58
CA ASP A 43 14.30 -2.71 -3.39
C ASP A 43 14.77 -3.88 -4.31
N ASP A 44 14.04 -4.99 -4.31
CA ASP A 44 14.36 -6.17 -5.14
C ASP A 44 13.52 -6.17 -6.42
N LEU A 45 14.17 -5.95 -7.55
CA LEU A 45 13.54 -5.96 -8.88
C LEU A 45 12.97 -7.32 -9.30
N ALA A 46 13.17 -8.38 -8.51
CA ALA A 46 12.55 -9.68 -8.74
C ALA A 46 11.04 -9.68 -8.42
N PHE A 47 10.57 -8.67 -7.70
CA PHE A 47 9.16 -8.52 -7.35
C PHE A 47 8.48 -7.47 -8.23
N ASP A 48 7.43 -7.88 -8.94
CA ASP A 48 6.63 -6.99 -9.79
C ASP A 48 5.58 -6.22 -9.00
N MET A 49 5.35 -6.60 -7.74
CA MET A 49 4.38 -5.97 -6.86
C MET A 49 4.89 -5.89 -5.43
N ASN A 50 4.41 -4.90 -4.72
CA ASN A 50 4.56 -4.78 -3.28
C ASN A 50 3.27 -5.19 -2.56
N MET A 51 3.42 -5.58 -1.31
CA MET A 51 2.33 -5.90 -0.41
C MET A 51 2.63 -5.27 0.95
N HIS A 52 1.69 -4.46 1.44
CA HIS A 52 1.89 -3.67 2.65
C HIS A 52 0.66 -3.64 3.54
N ILE A 53 0.87 -3.39 4.83
CA ILE A 53 -0.17 -2.83 5.69
C ILE A 53 0.20 -1.39 6.01
N LEU A 54 -0.71 -0.47 5.74
CA LEU A 54 -0.63 0.91 6.17
C LEU A 54 -1.54 1.11 7.38
N SER A 55 -1.05 1.81 8.40
CA SER A 55 -1.81 2.10 9.63
C SER A 55 -1.71 3.57 9.96
N PHE A 56 -2.86 4.23 9.99
CA PHE A 56 -3.02 5.62 10.40
C PHE A 56 -3.44 5.65 11.86
N GLU A 57 -2.67 6.27 12.72
CA GLU A 57 -3.15 6.60 14.06
C GLU A 57 -4.35 7.55 13.99
N PRO A 58 -5.19 7.64 15.03
CA PRO A 58 -6.26 8.62 15.04
C PRO A 58 -5.77 10.04 14.71
N GLY A 59 -6.30 10.63 13.64
CA GLY A 59 -5.84 11.90 13.08
C GLY A 59 -4.60 11.84 12.20
N GLY A 60 -4.01 10.66 12.03
CA GLY A 60 -2.92 10.45 11.06
C GLY A 60 -3.41 10.71 9.64
N CYS A 61 -2.56 11.26 8.78
CA CYS A 61 -2.98 11.64 7.43
C CYS A 61 -1.88 11.48 6.39
N HIS A 62 -2.35 11.35 5.16
CA HIS A 62 -1.61 11.58 3.94
C HIS A 62 -1.82 13.05 3.55
N PRO A 63 -0.84 13.95 3.80
CA PRO A 63 -1.09 15.40 3.83
C PRO A 63 -1.20 16.06 2.45
N PHE A 64 -1.13 15.30 1.38
CA PHE A 64 -1.22 15.80 0.00
C PHE A 64 -1.99 14.83 -0.88
N VAL A 65 -2.55 15.33 -1.96
CA VAL A 65 -3.17 14.50 -3.01
C VAL A 65 -2.08 13.99 -3.92
N GLU A 66 -2.00 12.67 -4.07
CA GLU A 66 -1.07 12.03 -5.00
C GLU A 66 -1.79 11.34 -6.16
N THR A 67 -1.06 11.16 -7.24
CA THR A 67 -1.42 10.26 -8.34
C THR A 67 -0.16 9.49 -8.76
N HIS A 68 -0.34 8.29 -9.25
CA HIS A 68 0.74 7.48 -9.80
C HIS A 68 0.24 6.47 -10.83
N VAL A 69 1.14 5.95 -11.64
CA VAL A 69 0.80 5.00 -12.69
C VAL A 69 0.38 3.64 -12.12
N GLN A 70 0.86 3.29 -10.93
CA GLN A 70 0.55 2.02 -10.30
C GLN A 70 -0.94 1.96 -9.92
N GLU A 71 -1.54 0.85 -10.28
CA GLU A 71 -2.86 0.47 -9.77
C GLU A 71 -2.71 -0.26 -8.44
N HIS A 72 -3.66 -0.08 -7.55
CA HIS A 72 -3.67 -0.85 -6.31
C HIS A 72 -5.08 -1.08 -5.77
N GLY A 73 -5.23 -2.23 -5.12
CA GLY A 73 -6.41 -2.59 -4.36
C GLY A 73 -6.09 -2.68 -2.88
N MET A 74 -7.01 -2.25 -2.05
CA MET A 74 -6.87 -2.33 -0.60
C MET A 74 -8.11 -2.91 0.07
N TYR A 75 -7.88 -3.60 1.17
CA TYR A 75 -8.91 -4.14 2.05
C TYR A 75 -8.72 -3.58 3.45
N ILE A 76 -9.77 -3.02 4.04
CA ILE A 76 -9.70 -2.35 5.33
C ILE A 76 -9.76 -3.38 6.46
N LEU A 77 -8.72 -3.41 7.28
CA LEU A 77 -8.55 -4.37 8.37
C LEU A 77 -9.17 -3.88 9.67
N THR A 78 -8.98 -2.60 10.00
CA THR A 78 -9.44 -1.99 11.25
C THR A 78 -9.80 -0.53 11.05
N GLY A 79 -10.63 -0.01 11.95
CA GLY A 79 -10.94 1.40 12.03
C GLY A 79 -11.74 1.95 10.85
N GLU A 80 -11.67 3.25 10.72
CA GLU A 80 -12.35 4.00 9.68
C GLU A 80 -11.52 5.22 9.26
N GLY A 81 -11.67 5.62 8.01
CA GLY A 81 -10.97 6.76 7.43
C GLY A 81 -11.85 7.54 6.47
N MET A 82 -11.45 8.78 6.22
CA MET A 82 -11.94 9.55 5.09
C MET A 82 -10.91 9.46 3.97
N TYR A 83 -11.36 9.03 2.81
CA TYR A 83 -10.52 8.82 1.65
C TYR A 83 -11.00 9.64 0.46
N LEU A 84 -10.10 10.38 -0.17
CA LEU A 84 -10.35 10.97 -1.48
C LEU A 84 -10.21 9.87 -2.54
N LEU A 85 -11.31 9.59 -3.21
CA LEU A 85 -11.40 8.64 -4.30
C LEU A 85 -11.74 9.41 -5.56
N ASP A 86 -10.74 9.67 -6.40
CA ASP A 86 -10.83 10.53 -7.56
C ASP A 86 -11.19 11.98 -7.16
N ASP A 87 -12.45 12.40 -7.31
CA ASP A 87 -12.93 13.75 -6.99
C ASP A 87 -13.86 13.80 -5.76
N THR A 88 -14.07 12.66 -5.12
CA THR A 88 -15.08 12.51 -4.06
C THR A 88 -14.47 12.00 -2.76
N TRP A 89 -14.74 12.71 -1.67
CA TRP A 89 -14.41 12.25 -0.33
C TRP A 89 -15.46 11.25 0.17
N MET A 90 -14.99 10.08 0.58
CA MET A 90 -15.83 9.00 1.07
C MET A 90 -15.33 8.48 2.41
N GLY A 91 -16.28 8.22 3.33
CA GLY A 91 -15.98 7.44 4.52
C GLY A 91 -15.83 5.97 4.17
N ILE A 92 -14.72 5.37 4.57
CA ILE A 92 -14.46 3.93 4.42
C ILE A 92 -14.12 3.32 5.77
N LYS A 93 -14.44 2.07 5.95
CA LYS A 93 -14.33 1.39 7.24
C LYS A 93 -13.94 -0.07 7.09
N LYS A 94 -13.67 -0.69 8.20
CA LYS A 94 -13.39 -2.13 8.27
C LYS A 94 -14.34 -2.94 7.38
N ASP A 95 -13.75 -3.89 6.66
CA ASP A 95 -14.36 -4.82 5.70
C ASP A 95 -14.73 -4.19 4.34
N ASP A 96 -14.48 -2.89 4.13
CA ASP A 96 -14.60 -2.29 2.80
C ASP A 96 -13.40 -2.69 1.92
N PHE A 97 -13.67 -2.79 0.62
CA PHE A 97 -12.67 -2.96 -0.42
C PHE A 97 -12.69 -1.76 -1.37
N VAL A 98 -11.50 -1.27 -1.72
CA VAL A 98 -11.33 -0.17 -2.68
C VAL A 98 -10.28 -0.55 -3.71
N TRP A 99 -10.52 -0.20 -4.96
CA TRP A 99 -9.54 -0.31 -6.03
C TRP A 99 -9.31 1.05 -6.68
N PHE A 100 -8.07 1.36 -6.97
CA PHE A 100 -7.63 2.58 -7.64
C PHE A 100 -7.03 2.24 -8.99
N GLY A 101 -7.57 2.87 -10.04
CA GLY A 101 -6.97 2.85 -11.36
C GLY A 101 -5.73 3.74 -11.44
N ALA A 102 -5.00 3.59 -12.54
CA ALA A 102 -3.84 4.42 -12.81
C ALA A 102 -4.20 5.91 -12.79
N TYR A 103 -3.34 6.70 -12.14
CA TYR A 103 -3.49 8.15 -11.98
C TYR A 103 -4.72 8.65 -11.22
N CYS A 104 -5.42 7.77 -10.53
CA CYS A 104 -6.53 8.17 -9.67
C CYS A 104 -6.03 9.07 -8.53
N PRO A 105 -6.54 10.31 -8.40
CA PRO A 105 -6.21 11.18 -7.28
C PRO A 105 -6.64 10.56 -5.96
N GLN A 106 -5.74 10.58 -4.98
CA GLN A 106 -5.99 9.96 -3.69
C GLN A 106 -5.25 10.63 -2.55
N CYS A 107 -5.88 10.67 -1.40
CA CYS A 107 -5.30 10.93 -0.09
C CYS A 107 -6.28 10.49 1.00
N ALA A 108 -5.80 10.39 2.23
CA ALA A 108 -6.61 9.87 3.32
C ALA A 108 -6.24 10.44 4.68
N TYR A 109 -7.16 10.32 5.63
CA TYR A 109 -6.87 10.49 7.04
C TYR A 109 -7.71 9.53 7.89
N GLY A 110 -7.11 9.09 9.00
CA GLY A 110 -7.78 8.26 9.98
C GLY A 110 -8.79 9.07 10.79
N VAL A 111 -9.99 8.51 11.01
CA VAL A 111 -11.02 9.07 11.86
C VAL A 111 -11.35 8.11 12.98
N GLY A 112 -12.12 8.56 13.98
CA GLY A 112 -12.49 7.72 15.10
C GLY A 112 -11.40 7.63 16.18
N ARG A 113 -11.42 6.55 16.97
CA ARG A 113 -10.60 6.38 18.17
C ARG A 113 -9.61 5.22 18.08
N GLU A 114 -9.67 4.43 17.03
CA GLU A 114 -8.76 3.31 16.79
C GLU A 114 -7.98 3.53 15.49
N PRO A 115 -6.83 2.89 15.32
CA PRO A 115 -6.07 3.00 14.09
C PRO A 115 -6.89 2.55 12.88
N PHE A 116 -6.82 3.35 11.82
CA PHE A 116 -7.34 3.02 10.51
C PHE A 116 -6.24 2.28 9.74
N ALA A 117 -6.42 0.99 9.51
CA ALA A 117 -5.41 0.18 8.86
C ALA A 117 -5.99 -0.66 7.71
N TYR A 118 -5.23 -0.76 6.63
CA TYR A 118 -5.58 -1.57 5.48
C TYR A 118 -4.36 -2.30 4.92
N ILE A 119 -4.63 -3.47 4.35
CA ILE A 119 -3.66 -4.18 3.52
C ILE A 119 -3.89 -3.80 2.06
N TYR A 120 -2.81 -3.55 1.34
CA TYR A 120 -2.90 -3.23 -0.07
C TYR A 120 -1.79 -3.89 -0.89
N SER A 121 -2.12 -4.14 -2.13
CA SER A 121 -1.20 -4.61 -3.16
C SER A 121 -1.04 -3.50 -4.20
N LYS A 122 0.19 -3.23 -4.58
CA LYS A 122 0.55 -2.17 -5.53
C LYS A 122 1.59 -2.70 -6.48
N ASP A 123 1.42 -2.42 -7.76
CA ASP A 123 2.48 -2.63 -8.75
C ASP A 123 3.74 -1.85 -8.34
N CYS A 124 4.90 -2.40 -8.61
CA CYS A 124 6.16 -1.68 -8.42
C CYS A 124 6.95 -1.64 -9.72
N ASN A 125 7.99 -0.80 -9.74
CA ASN A 125 8.90 -0.64 -10.87
C ASN A 125 8.26 -0.20 -12.20
N ARG A 126 7.07 0.41 -12.15
CA ARG A 126 6.37 0.96 -13.32
C ARG A 126 6.44 2.47 -13.44
N ASP A 127 6.85 3.16 -12.40
CA ASP A 127 7.00 4.61 -12.44
C ASP A 127 8.18 5.02 -13.33
N VAL A 128 7.95 6.08 -14.09
CA VAL A 128 9.01 6.69 -14.88
C VAL A 128 9.96 7.42 -13.95
N THR A 129 11.22 7.07 -13.99
CA THR A 129 12.25 7.88 -13.33
C THR A 129 12.45 9.15 -14.14
N ILE A 130 12.10 10.27 -13.56
CA ILE A 130 12.32 11.59 -14.16
C ILE A 130 13.70 12.10 -13.78
#